data_6af896904ceac554201985b81bbdd531
#
_entry.id   6af896904ceac554201985b81bbdd531
#
_cell.length_a   1.000
_cell.length_b   1.000
_cell.length_c   1.000
_cell.angle_alpha   90.00
_cell.angle_beta   90.00
_cell.angle_gamma   90.00
#
_symmetry.space_group_name_H-M   'P 1'
#
loop_
_entity.id
_entity.type
_entity.pdbx_description
1 polymer ?
#
loop_
_entity_poly.entity_id
_entity_poly.type
_entity_poly.pdbx_seq_one_letter_code
_entity_poly.pdbx_strand_id
1 'polypeptide(L)' 'MIYSRYKLMNGFDGGVGCIKNFDTDTGPYKAIPIDEENTDYQKYLAWVAEGNTAEAAD' A
#
# COMPACT_ATOMS: atom_id res chain seq x y z
N MET A 1 11.42 9.16 7.42
CA MET A 1 11.69 8.72 6.04
C MET A 1 10.38 8.44 5.33
N ILE A 2 10.25 8.86 4.08
CA ILE A 2 9.02 8.66 3.31
C ILE A 2 9.21 7.44 2.41
N TYR A 3 8.34 6.46 2.58
CA TYR A 3 8.29 5.31 1.69
C TYR A 3 7.51 5.69 0.43
N SER A 4 8.10 5.48 -0.73
CA SER A 4 7.53 5.93 -2.00
C SER A 4 6.90 4.83 -2.85
N ARG A 5 6.99 3.58 -2.41
CA ARG A 5 6.48 2.44 -3.16
C ARG A 5 5.28 1.83 -2.43
N TYR A 6 4.31 1.38 -3.20
CA TYR A 6 3.13 0.69 -2.68
C TYR A 6 2.96 -0.64 -3.39
N LYS A 7 2.61 -1.66 -2.61
CA LYS A 7 2.35 -2.99 -3.15
C LYS A 7 1.11 -3.56 -2.48
N LEU A 8 0.23 -4.15 -3.27
CA LEU A 8 -0.94 -4.83 -2.74
C LEU A 8 -0.50 -6.13 -2.07
N MET A 9 -1.13 -6.45 -0.94
CA MET A 9 -0.84 -7.69 -0.22
C MET A 9 -2.11 -8.53 -0.14
N ASN A 10 -1.97 -9.84 -0.35
CA ASN A 10 -3.10 -10.76 -0.33
C ASN A 10 -3.73 -10.79 1.07
N GLY A 11 -5.05 -10.73 1.10
CA GLY A 11 -5.82 -10.88 2.31
C GLY A 11 -6.08 -12.34 2.63
N PHE A 12 -6.75 -12.54 3.76
CA PHE A 12 -7.01 -13.86 4.28
C PHE A 12 -8.00 -14.66 3.41
N ASP A 13 -8.87 -13.96 2.70
CA ASP A 13 -9.92 -14.57 1.89
C ASP A 13 -9.62 -14.52 0.38
N GLY A 14 -8.37 -14.26 0.02
CA GLY A 14 -7.98 -14.19 -1.38
C GLY A 14 -8.11 -12.81 -2.02
N GLY A 15 -8.66 -11.84 -1.30
CA GLY A 15 -8.72 -10.45 -1.75
C GLY A 15 -7.50 -9.66 -1.29
N VAL A 16 -7.53 -8.35 -1.48
CA VAL A 16 -6.49 -7.46 -0.98
C VAL A 16 -6.74 -7.21 0.51
N GLY A 17 -5.81 -7.61 1.36
CA GLY A 17 -5.94 -7.46 2.80
C GLY A 17 -5.35 -6.16 3.34
N CYS A 18 -4.27 -5.69 2.75
CA CYS A 18 -3.64 -4.43 3.15
C CYS A 18 -2.70 -3.97 2.04
N ILE A 19 -2.09 -2.81 2.25
CA ILE A 19 -1.15 -2.23 1.29
C ILE A 19 0.20 -2.09 1.97
N LYS A 20 1.24 -2.58 1.32
CA LYS A 20 2.61 -2.44 1.79
C LYS A 20 3.18 -1.13 1.28
N ASN A 21 3.56 -0.25 2.19
CA ASN A 21 4.24 0.99 1.86
C ASN A 21 5.71 0.84 2.25
N PHE A 22 6.60 0.91 1.27
CA PHE A 22 8.01 0.59 1.47
C PHE A 22 8.88 1.40 0.54
N ASP A 23 10.20 1.31 0.76
CA ASP A 23 11.18 2.00 -0.07
C ASP A 23 12.06 1.00 -0.82
N THR A 24 12.45 -0.09 -0.15
CA THR A 24 13.25 -1.15 -0.76
C THR A 24 12.62 -2.51 -0.47
N ASP A 25 12.87 -3.48 -1.34
CA ASP A 25 12.26 -4.81 -1.22
C ASP A 25 12.66 -5.56 0.05
N THR A 26 13.82 -5.26 0.61
CA THR A 26 14.35 -5.94 1.79
C THR A 26 14.37 -5.06 3.03
N GLY A 27 13.99 -3.79 2.91
CA GLY A 27 13.99 -2.85 4.02
C GLY A 27 12.70 -2.87 4.81
N PRO A 28 12.60 -1.98 5.80
CA PRO A 28 11.38 -1.88 6.59
C PRO A 28 10.20 -1.41 5.72
N TYR A 29 9.02 -1.75 6.16
CA TYR A 29 7.80 -1.35 5.46
C TYR A 29 6.71 -1.06 6.47
N LYS A 30 5.65 -0.41 5.97
CA LYS A 30 4.48 -0.09 6.76
C LYS A 30 3.28 -0.78 6.15
N ALA A 31 2.52 -1.50 6.96
CA ALA A 31 1.28 -2.12 6.51
C ALA A 31 0.13 -1.13 6.68
N ILE A 32 -0.60 -0.88 5.60
CA ILE A 32 -1.71 0.07 5.59
C ILE A 32 -3.02 -0.70 5.42
N PRO A 33 -3.94 -0.63 6.38
CA PRO A 33 -5.23 -1.31 6.25
C PRO A 33 -6.10 -0.65 5.18
N ILE A 34 -7.00 -1.41 4.59
CA ILE A 34 -7.96 -0.87 3.63
C ILE A 34 -9.09 -0.22 4.44
N ASP A 35 -8.86 1.00 4.86
CA ASP A 35 -9.78 1.73 5.72
C ASP A 35 -9.79 3.20 5.30
N GLU A 36 -10.93 3.68 4.82
CA GLU A 36 -11.07 5.04 4.33
C GLU A 36 -10.81 6.10 5.39
N GLU A 37 -10.90 5.74 6.67
CA GLU A 37 -10.61 6.65 7.76
C GLU A 37 -9.13 6.68 8.13
N ASN A 38 -8.34 5.76 7.59
CA ASN A 38 -6.91 5.70 7.86
C ASN A 38 -6.18 6.74 7.02
N THR A 39 -5.40 7.60 7.67
CA THR A 39 -4.67 8.67 6.98
C THR A 39 -3.69 8.13 5.93
N ASP A 40 -3.01 7.05 6.24
CA ASP A 40 -2.06 6.46 5.29
C ASP A 40 -2.76 5.89 4.06
N TYR A 41 -3.94 5.32 4.26
CA TYR A 41 -4.73 4.82 3.14
C TYR A 41 -5.20 5.98 2.25
N GLN A 42 -5.58 7.10 2.85
CA GLN A 42 -5.97 8.29 2.10
C GLN A 42 -4.80 8.81 1.26
N LYS A 43 -3.59 8.79 1.81
CA LYS A 43 -2.38 9.17 1.06
C LYS A 43 -2.13 8.23 -0.10
N TYR A 44 -2.35 6.94 0.08
CA TYR A 44 -2.25 5.97 -0.99
C TYR A 44 -3.25 6.28 -2.11
N LEU A 45 -4.49 6.56 -1.75
CA LEU A 45 -5.53 6.87 -2.76
C LEU A 45 -5.17 8.13 -3.55
N ALA A 46 -4.64 9.16 -2.88
CA ALA A 46 -4.19 10.37 -3.56
C ALA A 46 -3.05 10.08 -4.53
N TRP A 47 -2.14 9.21 -4.13
CA TRP A 47 -1.03 8.79 -4.98
C TRP A 47 -1.52 8.05 -6.23
N VAL A 48 -2.50 7.18 -6.10
CA VAL A 48 -3.11 6.49 -7.24
C VAL A 48 -3.83 7.48 -8.14
N ALA A 49 -4.50 8.47 -7.55
CA ALA A 49 -5.23 9.48 -8.31
C ALA A 49 -4.30 10.35 -9.18
N GLU A 50 -3.02 10.40 -8.85
CA GLU A 50 -2.02 11.11 -9.66
C GLU A 50 -1.61 10.33 -10.91
N GLY A 51 -2.13 9.12 -11.11
CA GLY A 51 -1.82 8.28 -12.27
C GLY A 51 -0.85 7.15 -11.96
N ASN A 52 -0.57 6.90 -10.70
CA ASN A 52 0.34 5.83 -10.29
C ASN A 52 -0.41 4.50 -10.12
N THR A 53 0.32 3.40 -10.19
CA THR A 53 -0.24 2.07 -10.00
C THR A 53 0.60 1.31 -8.98
N ALA A 54 -0.06 0.75 -7.98
CA ALA A 54 0.61 -0.07 -6.98
C ALA A 54 1.09 -1.39 -7.60
N GLU A 55 2.15 -1.96 -7.04
CA GLU A 55 2.65 -3.25 -7.49
C GLU A 55 1.63 -4.34 -7.15
N ALA A 56 1.50 -5.32 -8.02
CA ALA A 56 0.55 -6.41 -7.82
C ALA A 56 0.96 -7.30 -6.64
N ALA A 57 -0.04 -7.89 -5.99
CA ALA A 57 0.22 -8.85 -4.92
C ALA A 57 0.88 -10.11 -5.49
N ASP A 58 1.70 -10.73 -4.67
CA ASP A 58 2.34 -11.99 -5.04
C ASP A 58 1.35 -13.14 -5.08
#